data_3d81c67659763e2874b71d9f11a122d7
#
_entry.id   3d81c67659763e2874b71d9f11a122d7
#
_cell.length_a   1.000
_cell.length_b   1.000
_cell.length_c   1.000
_cell.angle_alpha   90.00
_cell.angle_beta   90.00
_cell.angle_gamma   90.00
#
_symmetry.space_group_name_H-M   'P 1'
#
loop_
_entity.id
_entity.type
_entity.pdbx_description
1 polymer ?
#
loop_
_entity_poly.entity_id
_entity_poly.type
_entity_poly.pdbx_seq_one_letter_code
_entity_poly.pdbx_strand_id
1 'polypeptide(L)'
;TRAASTDVRRHRTVNFGIEGAGRWSLLHPESTGRAAEPASRESTETELLALTLLARYGVVFRRLLARESLTVPWRLLLQVYRRLEARGEIRGGRFVAGMQGEQFARPEAVAQLRAVRRATKDVELVVLSAADPLNLTGLVTPGDRISALASNRIAWRNGVPVAALEGNEVRWLRDEVNPEDRLEIERALARKRISPALRGYLGMTG
;
A
#
# COMPACT_ATOMS: atom_id res chain seq x y z
N THR A 1 -45.79 8.70 -42.37
CA THR A 1 -45.65 8.96 -40.94
C THR A 1 -44.98 7.76 -40.30
N ARG A 2 -43.66 7.85 -40.07
CA ARG A 2 -42.85 6.81 -39.43
C ARG A 2 -42.75 7.14 -37.94
N ALA A 3 -43.29 6.26 -37.08
CA ALA A 3 -43.15 6.36 -35.67
C ALA A 3 -41.75 5.93 -35.24
N ALA A 4 -41.06 6.77 -34.48
CA ALA A 4 -39.77 6.47 -33.85
C ALA A 4 -40.01 5.61 -32.62
N SER A 5 -39.41 4.42 -32.61
CA SER A 5 -39.36 3.54 -31.45
C SER A 5 -38.24 4.00 -30.50
N THR A 6 -38.61 4.54 -29.36
CA THR A 6 -37.72 4.87 -28.27
C THR A 6 -37.39 3.60 -27.49
N ASP A 7 -36.20 3.10 -27.71
CA ASP A 7 -35.65 1.97 -26.95
C ASP A 7 -35.25 2.44 -25.53
N VAL A 8 -36.12 2.19 -24.57
CA VAL A 8 -35.89 2.47 -23.16
C VAL A 8 -35.00 1.36 -22.61
N ARG A 9 -33.70 1.63 -22.51
CA ARG A 9 -32.77 0.78 -21.78
C ARG A 9 -33.24 0.64 -20.32
N ARG A 10 -33.85 -0.48 -20.01
CA ARG A 10 -34.19 -0.88 -18.63
C ARG A 10 -32.87 -1.05 -17.86
N HIS A 11 -32.55 -0.11 -17.01
CA HIS A 11 -31.55 -0.31 -15.96
C HIS A 11 -32.03 -1.47 -15.10
N ARG A 12 -31.29 -2.56 -15.18
CA ARG A 12 -31.47 -3.73 -14.31
C ARG A 12 -30.96 -3.32 -12.94
N THR A 13 -31.84 -2.86 -12.06
CA THR A 13 -31.58 -2.70 -10.62
C THR A 13 -31.28 -4.07 -10.05
N VAL A 14 -30.01 -4.32 -9.72
CA VAL A 14 -29.62 -5.48 -8.95
C VAL A 14 -30.10 -5.20 -7.52
N ASN A 15 -31.21 -5.79 -7.11
CA ASN A 15 -31.62 -5.80 -5.71
C ASN A 15 -30.62 -6.67 -4.95
N PHE A 16 -29.65 -6.05 -4.31
CA PHE A 16 -28.88 -6.71 -3.26
C PHE A 16 -29.81 -6.91 -2.07
N GLY A 17 -30.25 -8.14 -1.85
CA GLY A 17 -30.92 -8.49 -0.60
C GLY A 17 -29.97 -8.24 0.57
N ILE A 18 -30.54 -7.86 1.73
CA ILE A 18 -29.79 -7.65 2.99
C ILE A 18 -28.88 -8.84 3.33
N GLU A 19 -29.27 -10.04 2.91
CA GLU A 19 -28.51 -11.29 3.05
C GLU A 19 -27.17 -11.30 2.29
N GLY A 20 -27.05 -10.55 1.19
CA GLY A 20 -25.83 -10.39 0.39
C GLY A 20 -24.95 -9.21 0.80
N ALA A 21 -25.40 -8.38 1.72
CA ALA A 21 -24.72 -7.13 2.09
C ALA A 21 -23.47 -7.33 2.97
N GLY A 22 -23.16 -8.56 3.39
CA GLY A 22 -22.04 -8.85 4.26
C GLY A 22 -22.26 -8.41 5.72
N ARG A 23 -21.24 -8.52 6.53
CA ARG A 23 -21.23 -8.05 7.92
C ARG A 23 -20.80 -6.60 7.97
N TRP A 24 -21.65 -5.75 8.48
CA TRP A 24 -21.35 -4.34 8.73
C TRP A 24 -21.07 -4.15 10.21
N SER A 25 -20.04 -3.41 10.55
CA SER A 25 -19.73 -2.98 11.91
C SER A 25 -19.44 -1.50 11.90
N LEU A 26 -19.79 -0.80 12.99
CA LEU A 26 -19.37 0.59 13.20
C LEU A 26 -17.85 0.63 13.32
N LEU A 27 -17.20 1.41 12.46
CA LEU A 27 -15.75 1.64 12.54
C LEU A 27 -15.36 2.37 13.84
N HIS A 28 -16.26 3.19 14.35
CA HIS A 28 -16.14 3.88 15.62
C HIS A 28 -17.39 3.61 16.45
N PRO A 29 -17.41 2.56 17.28
CA PRO A 29 -18.52 2.39 18.23
C PRO A 29 -18.52 3.59 19.16
N GLU A 30 -19.61 4.34 19.18
CA GLU A 30 -19.82 5.35 20.20
C GLU A 30 -19.66 4.65 21.56
N SER A 31 -18.66 5.05 22.32
CA SER A 31 -18.38 4.43 23.61
C SER A 31 -19.49 4.77 24.59
N THR A 32 -20.48 3.89 24.68
CA THR A 32 -21.54 3.90 25.70
C THR A 32 -20.98 3.43 27.05
N GLY A 33 -19.88 4.01 27.49
CA GLY A 33 -19.25 3.62 28.76
C GLY A 33 -18.40 4.74 29.30
N ARG A 34 -18.81 5.28 30.43
CA ARG A 34 -18.12 6.15 31.40
C ARG A 34 -17.05 7.08 30.79
N ALA A 35 -17.38 8.34 30.75
CA ALA A 35 -16.58 9.43 30.18
C ALA A 35 -15.16 9.46 30.79
N ALA A 36 -14.21 8.84 30.06
CA ALA A 36 -12.81 9.24 30.22
C ALA A 36 -12.68 10.68 29.71
N GLU A 37 -11.86 11.48 30.36
CA GLU A 37 -11.61 12.87 29.94
C GLU A 37 -11.22 12.95 28.46
N PRO A 38 -11.72 13.94 27.70
CA PRO A 38 -11.48 14.04 26.24
C PRO A 38 -9.99 13.96 25.87
N ALA A 39 -9.11 14.56 26.68
CA ALA A 39 -7.67 14.55 26.47
C ALA A 39 -7.03 13.14 26.59
N SER A 40 -7.58 12.26 27.44
CA SER A 40 -7.06 10.90 27.60
C SER A 40 -7.50 10.01 26.44
N ARG A 41 -8.69 10.22 25.89
CA ARG A 41 -9.18 9.51 24.70
C ARG A 41 -8.38 9.87 23.47
N GLU A 42 -8.17 11.15 23.21
CA GLU A 42 -7.37 11.64 22.08
C GLU A 42 -5.93 11.10 22.12
N SER A 43 -5.33 11.03 23.32
CA SER A 43 -4.01 10.43 23.51
C SER A 43 -4.01 8.93 23.17
N THR A 44 -5.04 8.19 23.60
CA THR A 44 -5.16 6.75 23.34
C THR A 44 -5.42 6.45 21.86
N GLU A 45 -6.26 7.23 21.21
CA GLU A 45 -6.55 7.10 19.77
C GLU A 45 -5.30 7.40 18.93
N THR A 46 -4.54 8.45 19.30
CA THR A 46 -3.28 8.78 18.62
C THR A 46 -2.24 7.67 18.80
N GLU A 47 -2.15 7.04 19.97
CA GLU A 47 -1.25 5.91 20.22
C GLU A 47 -1.66 4.68 19.41
N LEU A 48 -2.95 4.36 19.37
CA LEU A 48 -3.47 3.26 18.55
C LEU A 48 -3.18 3.49 17.05
N LEU A 49 -3.39 4.71 16.56
CA LEU A 49 -3.06 5.08 15.18
C LEU A 49 -1.56 4.91 14.91
N ALA A 50 -0.71 5.39 15.81
CA ALA A 50 0.75 5.28 15.68
C ALA A 50 1.20 3.81 15.60
N LEU A 51 0.65 2.93 16.44
CA LEU A 51 0.92 1.49 16.42
C LEU A 51 0.39 0.83 15.14
N THR A 52 -0.79 1.23 14.66
CA THR A 52 -1.37 0.74 13.40
C THR A 52 -0.48 1.08 12.21
N LEU A 53 0.04 2.31 12.15
CA LEU A 53 0.95 2.75 11.09
C LEU A 53 2.29 1.98 11.15
N LEU A 54 2.82 1.74 12.33
CA LEU A 54 4.00 0.90 12.52
C LEU A 54 3.74 -0.56 12.11
N ALA A 55 2.57 -1.11 12.41
CA ALA A 55 2.20 -2.46 11.99
C ALA A 55 2.07 -2.57 10.46
N ARG A 56 1.52 -1.54 9.81
CA ARG A 56 1.35 -1.48 8.35
C ARG A 56 2.68 -1.38 7.59
N TYR A 57 3.56 -0.49 8.05
CA TYR A 57 4.77 -0.14 7.30
C TYR A 57 6.06 -0.76 7.86
N GLY A 58 6.04 -1.24 9.08
CA GLY A 58 7.24 -1.72 9.78
C GLY A 58 8.20 -0.60 10.18
N VAL A 59 8.39 0.39 9.29
CA VAL A 59 9.19 1.61 9.49
C VAL A 59 8.33 2.82 9.16
N VAL A 60 8.32 3.83 10.02
CA VAL A 60 7.56 5.07 9.81
C VAL A 60 8.46 6.31 9.85
N PHE A 61 8.16 7.30 9.02
CA PHE A 61 8.79 8.61 8.98
C PHE A 61 7.85 9.61 8.30
N ARG A 62 8.09 10.91 8.52
CA ARG A 62 7.18 11.97 8.09
C ARG A 62 6.79 11.89 6.60
N ARG A 63 7.76 11.71 5.70
CA ARG A 63 7.51 11.66 4.25
C ARG A 63 6.65 10.47 3.83
N LEU A 64 6.81 9.32 4.51
CA LEU A 64 5.98 8.14 4.27
C LEU A 64 4.52 8.43 4.63
N LEU A 65 4.28 9.02 5.79
CA LEU A 65 2.95 9.28 6.30
C LEU A 65 2.24 10.45 5.60
N ALA A 66 2.96 11.28 4.85
CA ALA A 66 2.38 12.33 4.02
C ALA A 66 1.47 11.79 2.89
N ARG A 67 1.49 10.48 2.59
CA ARG A 67 0.58 9.81 1.66
C ARG A 67 -0.74 9.38 2.29
N GLU A 68 -0.79 9.29 3.59
CA GLU A 68 -1.98 8.87 4.34
C GLU A 68 -2.91 10.07 4.54
N SER A 69 -4.21 9.82 4.46
CA SER A 69 -5.24 10.81 4.80
C SER A 69 -5.43 10.86 6.31
N LEU A 70 -4.38 11.31 7.04
CA LEU A 70 -4.41 11.36 8.48
C LEU A 70 -4.99 12.67 8.99
N THR A 71 -5.85 12.59 10.00
CA THR A 71 -6.34 13.74 10.75
C THR A 71 -5.34 14.18 11.82
N VAL A 72 -4.45 13.29 12.26
CA VAL A 72 -3.46 13.54 13.31
C VAL A 72 -2.17 14.11 12.73
N PRO A 73 -1.72 15.31 13.17
CA PRO A 73 -0.47 15.91 12.71
C PRO A 73 0.75 15.08 13.09
N TRP A 74 1.78 15.06 12.22
CA TRP A 74 3.05 14.37 12.48
C TRP A 74 3.67 14.68 13.85
N ARG A 75 3.58 15.94 14.32
CA ARG A 75 4.13 16.34 15.62
C ARG A 75 3.56 15.53 16.81
N LEU A 76 2.26 15.18 16.75
CA LEU A 76 1.62 14.38 17.81
C LEU A 76 2.03 12.92 17.71
N LEU A 77 2.06 12.36 16.50
CA LEU A 77 2.59 11.01 16.25
C LEU A 77 4.05 10.89 16.70
N LEU A 78 4.87 11.92 16.45
CA LEU A 78 6.26 11.96 16.87
C LEU A 78 6.41 11.89 18.40
N GLN A 79 5.57 12.58 19.15
CA GLN A 79 5.56 12.49 20.61
C GLN A 79 5.23 11.09 21.09
N VAL A 80 4.27 10.43 20.43
CA VAL A 80 3.92 9.03 20.72
C VAL A 80 5.09 8.11 20.43
N TYR A 81 5.69 8.22 19.24
CA TYR A 81 6.83 7.38 18.86
C TYR A 81 8.02 7.53 19.81
N ARG A 82 8.34 8.74 20.25
CA ARG A 82 9.40 8.98 21.24
C ARG A 82 9.07 8.34 22.60
N ARG A 83 7.80 8.35 23.02
CA ARG A 83 7.37 7.64 24.25
C ARG A 83 7.50 6.12 24.09
N LEU A 84 7.08 5.56 22.97
CA LEU A 84 7.21 4.14 22.66
C LEU A 84 8.68 3.71 22.60
N GLU A 85 9.55 4.54 22.04
CA GLU A 85 11.00 4.33 22.01
C GLU A 85 11.60 4.36 23.43
N ALA A 86 11.23 5.35 24.25
CA ALA A 86 11.68 5.46 25.63
C ALA A 86 11.26 4.24 26.48
N ARG A 87 10.09 3.64 26.16
CA ARG A 87 9.65 2.38 26.79
C ARG A 87 10.34 1.14 26.20
N GLY A 88 11.16 1.29 25.15
CA GLY A 88 11.86 0.19 24.48
C GLY A 88 10.99 -0.65 23.54
N GLU A 89 9.74 -0.25 23.30
CA GLU A 89 8.79 -0.98 22.44
C GLU A 89 9.13 -0.89 20.95
N ILE A 90 9.74 0.23 20.55
CA ILE A 90 10.18 0.46 19.16
C ILE A 90 11.63 0.95 19.14
N ARG A 91 12.17 1.12 17.94
CA ARG A 91 13.54 1.59 17.72
C ARG A 91 13.52 2.86 16.87
N GLY A 92 14.18 3.91 17.36
CA GLY A 92 14.54 5.07 16.56
C GLY A 92 15.86 4.81 15.81
N GLY A 93 15.99 5.41 14.63
CA GLY A 93 17.21 5.24 13.85
C GLY A 93 17.11 5.79 12.43
N ARG A 94 18.03 5.36 11.57
CA ARG A 94 18.07 5.65 10.14
C ARG A 94 17.94 4.35 9.36
N PHE A 95 16.72 3.93 9.06
CA PHE A 95 16.42 2.67 8.41
C PHE A 95 16.32 2.80 6.89
N VAL A 96 15.82 3.93 6.40
CA VAL A 96 15.65 4.23 4.98
C VAL A 96 16.60 5.37 4.61
N ALA A 97 17.54 5.09 3.71
CA ALA A 97 18.52 6.07 3.25
C ALA A 97 17.84 7.22 2.50
N GLY A 98 18.43 8.42 2.55
CA GLY A 98 17.93 9.60 1.84
C GLY A 98 16.67 10.24 2.45
N MET A 99 16.07 9.66 3.49
CA MET A 99 14.93 10.25 4.20
C MET A 99 15.41 11.12 5.35
N GLN A 100 14.93 12.36 5.37
CA GLN A 100 15.23 13.31 6.43
C GLN A 100 14.33 13.11 7.65
N GLY A 101 14.82 13.52 8.83
CA GLY A 101 14.10 13.47 10.09
C GLY A 101 14.20 12.12 10.79
N GLU A 102 13.41 12.00 11.86
CA GLU A 102 13.37 10.80 12.69
C GLU A 102 12.60 9.68 11.99
N GLN A 103 13.11 8.48 12.14
CA GLN A 103 12.47 7.26 11.65
C GLN A 103 12.34 6.29 12.81
N PHE A 104 11.20 5.63 12.89
CA PHE A 104 10.89 4.65 13.93
C PHE A 104 10.54 3.32 13.29
N ALA A 105 10.96 2.23 13.92
CA ALA A 105 10.72 0.88 13.41
C ALA A 105 10.35 -0.08 14.53
N ARG A 106 9.54 -1.06 14.21
CA ARG A 106 9.33 -2.21 15.08
C ARG A 106 10.60 -3.07 15.13
N PRO A 107 10.94 -3.70 16.29
CA PRO A 107 12.10 -4.58 16.41
C PRO A 107 12.13 -5.67 15.34
N GLU A 108 10.97 -6.26 15.02
CA GLU A 108 10.81 -7.30 14.00
C GLU A 108 11.15 -6.78 12.60
N ALA A 109 10.71 -5.56 12.28
CA ALA A 109 11.02 -4.92 10.99
C ALA A 109 12.52 -4.66 10.85
N VAL A 110 13.20 -4.26 11.93
CA VAL A 110 14.66 -4.09 11.94
C VAL A 110 15.37 -5.43 11.69
N ALA A 111 14.88 -6.51 12.32
CA ALA A 111 15.43 -7.84 12.10
C ALA A 111 15.24 -8.29 10.63
N GLN A 112 14.05 -8.07 10.05
CA GLN A 112 13.76 -8.36 8.65
C GLN A 112 14.63 -7.55 7.69
N LEU A 113 14.80 -6.25 7.90
CA LEU A 113 15.67 -5.41 7.09
C LEU A 113 17.12 -5.92 7.10
N ARG A 114 17.61 -6.35 8.25
CA ARG A 114 18.96 -6.96 8.38
C ARG A 114 19.05 -8.30 7.66
N ALA A 115 18.02 -9.13 7.74
CA ALA A 115 17.96 -10.42 7.05
C ALA A 115 17.97 -10.23 5.52
N VAL A 116 17.12 -9.35 4.99
CA VAL A 116 17.07 -9.02 3.56
C VAL A 116 18.41 -8.45 3.07
N ARG A 117 19.07 -7.62 3.86
CA ARG A 117 20.40 -7.07 3.50
C ARG A 117 21.48 -8.14 3.38
N ARG A 118 21.36 -9.24 4.13
CA ARG A 118 22.33 -10.36 4.13
C ARG A 118 21.97 -11.46 3.15
N ALA A 119 20.72 -11.51 2.71
CA ALA A 119 20.26 -12.52 1.77
C ALA A 119 21.02 -12.41 0.43
N THR A 120 21.34 -13.57 -0.12
CA THR A 120 21.78 -13.68 -1.51
C THR A 120 20.67 -13.16 -2.42
N LYS A 121 21.04 -12.33 -3.38
CA LYS A 121 20.08 -11.78 -4.33
C LYS A 121 19.70 -12.89 -5.32
N ASP A 122 18.59 -13.56 -5.09
CA ASP A 122 17.96 -14.37 -6.12
C ASP A 122 17.41 -13.43 -7.20
N VAL A 123 17.57 -13.82 -8.46
CA VAL A 123 17.12 -13.00 -9.60
C VAL A 123 15.62 -13.18 -9.77
N GLU A 124 14.85 -12.76 -8.79
CA GLU A 124 13.40 -12.85 -8.83
C GLU A 124 12.79 -11.61 -9.50
N LEU A 125 11.96 -11.84 -10.52
CA LEU A 125 11.14 -10.82 -11.16
C LEU A 125 9.71 -10.90 -10.63
N VAL A 126 9.29 -9.85 -9.94
CA VAL A 126 7.94 -9.72 -9.39
C VAL A 126 7.22 -8.55 -10.05
N VAL A 127 5.97 -8.78 -10.47
CA VAL A 127 5.11 -7.72 -11.02
C VAL A 127 3.93 -7.48 -10.10
N LEU A 128 3.79 -6.24 -9.64
CA LEU A 128 2.71 -5.79 -8.76
C LEU A 128 1.87 -4.72 -9.45
N SER A 129 0.61 -4.60 -9.04
CA SER A 129 -0.23 -3.45 -9.41
C SER A 129 0.34 -2.16 -8.81
N ALA A 130 0.30 -1.06 -9.56
CA ALA A 130 0.67 0.25 -9.03
C ALA A 130 -0.32 0.75 -7.95
N ALA A 131 -1.54 0.21 -7.93
CA ALA A 131 -2.54 0.48 -6.89
C ALA A 131 -2.29 -0.29 -5.59
N ASP A 132 -1.27 -1.17 -5.54
CA ASP A 132 -0.93 -1.88 -4.31
C ASP A 132 -0.55 -0.86 -3.21
N PRO A 133 -1.13 -0.96 -2.01
CA PRO A 133 -0.81 -0.06 -0.89
C PRO A 133 0.68 -0.04 -0.52
N LEU A 134 1.41 -1.13 -0.78
CA LEU A 134 2.85 -1.23 -0.57
C LEU A 134 3.69 -0.64 -1.70
N ASN A 135 3.06 -0.09 -2.75
CA ASN A 135 3.78 0.61 -3.79
C ASN A 135 4.39 1.90 -3.23
N LEU A 136 5.68 1.87 -2.93
CA LEU A 136 6.47 2.98 -2.42
C LEU A 136 7.41 3.58 -3.49
N THR A 137 7.19 3.25 -4.77
CA THR A 137 7.97 3.78 -5.90
C THR A 137 7.84 5.30 -5.97
N GLY A 138 8.98 5.99 -6.15
CA GLY A 138 9.04 7.45 -6.12
C GLY A 138 8.86 8.09 -4.74
N LEU A 139 8.64 7.29 -3.70
CA LEU A 139 8.62 7.75 -2.30
C LEU A 139 9.91 7.36 -1.58
N VAL A 140 10.26 6.07 -1.57
CA VAL A 140 11.50 5.53 -0.98
C VAL A 140 12.56 5.22 -2.03
N THR A 141 12.19 5.17 -3.30
CA THR A 141 13.10 5.01 -4.44
C THR A 141 13.26 6.33 -5.18
N PRO A 142 14.38 6.55 -5.89
CA PRO A 142 14.55 7.68 -6.81
C PRO A 142 13.49 7.67 -7.93
N GLY A 143 13.27 8.84 -8.53
CA GLY A 143 12.37 9.04 -9.66
C GLY A 143 10.93 9.40 -9.26
N ASP A 144 10.08 9.55 -10.25
CA ASP A 144 8.70 9.97 -10.09
C ASP A 144 7.80 8.86 -9.55
N ARG A 145 6.71 9.27 -8.94
CA ARG A 145 5.66 8.33 -8.51
C ARG A 145 4.98 7.71 -9.72
N ILE A 146 4.59 6.45 -9.58
CA ILE A 146 3.73 5.76 -10.52
C ILE A 146 2.28 5.98 -10.08
N SER A 147 1.42 6.40 -11.01
CA SER A 147 -0.01 6.60 -10.73
C SER A 147 -0.64 5.31 -10.20
N ALA A 148 -1.32 5.41 -9.05
CA ALA A 148 -1.93 4.28 -8.35
C ALA A 148 -3.23 3.80 -9.05
N LEU A 149 -3.15 3.52 -10.34
CA LEU A 149 -4.23 2.94 -11.12
C LEU A 149 -4.07 1.41 -11.15
N ALA A 150 -5.19 0.69 -11.03
CA ALA A 150 -5.18 -0.78 -11.06
C ALA A 150 -4.69 -1.36 -12.40
N SER A 151 -4.79 -0.59 -13.49
CA SER A 151 -4.26 -0.94 -14.81
C SER A 151 -2.73 -0.84 -14.88
N ASN A 152 -2.14 0.04 -14.08
CA ASN A 152 -0.71 0.26 -14.07
C ASN A 152 -0.01 -0.84 -13.26
N ARG A 153 1.18 -1.22 -13.69
CA ARG A 153 1.97 -2.29 -13.08
C ARG A 153 3.41 -1.87 -12.93
N ILE A 154 4.08 -2.45 -11.95
CA ILE A 154 5.49 -2.19 -11.69
C ILE A 154 6.20 -3.53 -11.62
N ALA A 155 7.26 -3.66 -12.39
CA ALA A 155 8.18 -4.78 -12.34
C ALA A 155 9.31 -4.47 -11.35
N TRP A 156 9.53 -5.41 -10.45
CA TRP A 156 10.55 -5.36 -9.42
C TRP A 156 11.55 -6.49 -9.64
N ARG A 157 12.82 -6.20 -9.61
CA ARG A 157 13.89 -7.20 -9.63
C ARG A 157 14.75 -7.06 -8.37
N ASN A 158 14.83 -8.11 -7.59
CA ASN A 158 15.55 -8.10 -6.29
C ASN A 158 15.10 -6.96 -5.36
N GLY A 159 13.79 -6.66 -5.29
CA GLY A 159 13.25 -5.59 -4.47
C GLY A 159 13.49 -4.17 -5.00
N VAL A 160 14.03 -4.02 -6.21
CA VAL A 160 14.26 -2.74 -6.87
C VAL A 160 13.27 -2.58 -8.03
N PRO A 161 12.52 -1.45 -8.14
CA PRO A 161 11.66 -1.22 -9.28
C PRO A 161 12.52 -0.94 -10.52
N VAL A 162 12.28 -1.69 -11.60
CA VAL A 162 13.06 -1.61 -12.84
C VAL A 162 12.27 -1.05 -14.01
N ALA A 163 10.97 -1.28 -14.07
CA ALA A 163 10.09 -0.74 -15.10
C ALA A 163 8.66 -0.59 -14.60
N ALA A 164 7.88 0.27 -15.21
CA ALA A 164 6.46 0.43 -14.99
C ALA A 164 5.69 0.41 -16.30
N LEU A 165 4.52 -0.23 -16.31
CA LEU A 165 3.54 -0.14 -17.39
C LEU A 165 2.48 0.88 -16.97
N GLU A 166 2.41 2.01 -17.67
CA GLU A 166 1.42 3.06 -17.47
C GLU A 166 0.57 3.17 -18.75
N GLY A 167 -0.70 2.79 -18.65
CA GLY A 167 -1.52 2.59 -19.84
C GLY A 167 -1.00 1.44 -20.71
N ASN A 168 -0.48 1.76 -21.90
CA ASN A 168 0.13 0.80 -22.82
C ASN A 168 1.65 1.02 -23.02
N GLU A 169 2.24 1.94 -22.29
CA GLU A 169 3.64 2.30 -22.45
C GLU A 169 4.47 1.76 -21.30
N VAL A 170 5.63 1.19 -21.64
CA VAL A 170 6.62 0.73 -20.65
C VAL A 170 7.61 1.86 -20.39
N ARG A 171 7.60 2.37 -19.16
CA ARG A 171 8.57 3.34 -18.69
C ARG A 171 9.67 2.63 -17.90
N TRP A 172 10.90 2.74 -18.36
CA TRP A 172 12.06 2.22 -17.66
C TRP A 172 12.41 3.11 -16.47
N LEU A 173 12.61 2.52 -15.32
CA LEU A 173 12.96 3.20 -14.07
C LEU A 173 14.48 3.08 -13.77
N ARG A 174 15.19 2.30 -14.58
CA ARG A 174 16.64 2.09 -14.54
C ARG A 174 17.17 2.05 -15.95
N ASP A 175 18.31 2.74 -16.16
CA ASP A 175 18.96 2.79 -17.46
C ASP A 175 19.72 1.49 -17.77
N GLU A 176 20.30 0.88 -16.74
CA GLU A 176 21.12 -0.33 -16.83
C GLU A 176 20.28 -1.60 -16.72
N VAL A 177 19.50 -1.91 -17.76
CA VAL A 177 18.78 -3.19 -17.88
C VAL A 177 19.23 -3.88 -19.16
N ASN A 178 19.75 -5.11 -19.03
CA ASN A 178 20.20 -5.90 -20.17
C ASN A 178 19.06 -6.13 -21.19
N PRO A 179 19.36 -6.24 -22.49
CA PRO A 179 18.34 -6.44 -23.54
C PRO A 179 17.49 -7.69 -23.32
N GLU A 180 18.08 -8.80 -22.86
CA GLU A 180 17.37 -10.06 -22.55
C GLU A 180 16.39 -9.86 -21.39
N ASP A 181 16.83 -9.18 -20.34
CA ASP A 181 16.00 -8.80 -19.18
C ASP A 181 14.84 -7.89 -19.58
N ARG A 182 15.07 -6.96 -20.51
CA ARG A 182 14.00 -6.07 -21.00
C ARG A 182 12.83 -6.85 -21.60
N LEU A 183 13.13 -7.81 -22.47
CA LEU A 183 12.10 -8.64 -23.10
C LEU A 183 11.30 -9.47 -22.07
N GLU A 184 11.98 -10.02 -21.07
CA GLU A 184 11.34 -10.73 -19.97
C GLU A 184 10.41 -9.82 -19.17
N ILE A 185 10.89 -8.63 -18.80
CA ILE A 185 10.15 -7.63 -18.02
C ILE A 185 8.91 -7.13 -18.79
N GLU A 186 9.05 -6.81 -20.07
CA GLU A 186 7.92 -6.39 -20.92
C GLU A 186 6.84 -7.47 -21.02
N ARG A 187 7.24 -8.73 -21.25
CA ARG A 187 6.32 -9.87 -21.25
C ARG A 187 5.62 -10.05 -19.90
N ALA A 188 6.36 -9.90 -18.81
CA ALA A 188 5.80 -10.01 -17.46
C ALA A 188 4.80 -8.87 -17.15
N LEU A 189 5.12 -7.65 -17.55
CA LEU A 189 4.24 -6.48 -17.43
C LEU A 189 2.98 -6.61 -18.29
N ALA A 190 3.07 -7.17 -19.49
CA ALA A 190 1.94 -7.36 -20.40
C ALA A 190 0.96 -8.45 -19.91
N ARG A 191 1.42 -9.43 -19.14
CA ARG A 191 0.57 -10.52 -18.64
C ARG A 191 -0.46 -10.02 -17.65
N LYS A 192 -1.75 -10.06 -17.99
CA LYS A 192 -2.85 -9.81 -17.05
C LYS A 192 -2.91 -10.95 -16.03
N ARG A 193 -2.36 -10.77 -14.84
CA ARG A 193 -2.56 -11.70 -13.72
C ARG A 193 -3.95 -11.47 -13.15
N ILE A 194 -4.86 -12.40 -13.42
CA ILE A 194 -6.14 -12.46 -12.71
C ILE A 194 -5.84 -13.03 -11.32
N SER A 195 -6.26 -12.32 -10.27
CA SER A 195 -6.11 -12.80 -8.89
C SER A 195 -6.66 -14.22 -8.75
N PRO A 196 -5.99 -15.13 -8.05
CA PRO A 196 -6.49 -16.48 -7.79
C PRO A 196 -7.92 -16.48 -7.23
N ALA A 197 -8.25 -15.52 -6.37
CA ALA A 197 -9.60 -15.34 -5.83
C ALA A 197 -10.66 -15.02 -6.90
N LEU A 198 -10.29 -14.34 -8.00
CA LEU A 198 -11.19 -14.02 -9.10
C LEU A 198 -11.27 -15.14 -10.13
N ARG A 199 -10.31 -16.06 -10.19
CA ARG A 199 -10.33 -17.18 -11.14
C ARG A 199 -11.53 -18.07 -10.92
N GLY A 200 -11.87 -18.39 -9.66
CA GLY A 200 -13.06 -19.16 -9.29
C GLY A 200 -14.37 -18.49 -9.73
N TYR A 201 -14.46 -17.17 -9.60
CA TYR A 201 -15.62 -16.40 -10.07
C TYR A 201 -15.76 -16.34 -11.59
N LEU A 202 -14.66 -16.42 -12.31
CA LEU A 202 -14.62 -16.34 -13.78
C LEU A 202 -14.66 -17.72 -14.45
N GLY A 203 -14.84 -18.80 -13.67
CA GLY A 203 -14.91 -20.17 -14.18
C GLY A 203 -13.59 -20.66 -14.81
N MET A 204 -12.47 -20.01 -14.50
CA MET A 204 -11.14 -20.39 -14.98
C MET A 204 -10.52 -21.40 -14.01
N THR A 205 -10.91 -22.67 -14.16
CA THR A 205 -10.17 -23.79 -13.59
C THR A 205 -8.87 -23.95 -14.36
N GLY A 206 -7.74 -23.74 -13.68
CA GLY A 206 -6.39 -23.95 -14.21
C GLY A 206 -5.96 -25.39 -14.10
#